data_ac9ff1f5b41e7486e4831edd5c99d6e0
#
_entry.id   ac9ff1f5b41e7486e4831edd5c99d6e0
#
_cell.length_a   1.000
_cell.length_b   1.000
_cell.length_c   1.000
_cell.angle_alpha   90.00
_cell.angle_beta   90.00
_cell.angle_gamma   90.00
#
_symmetry.space_group_name_H-M   'P 1'
#
loop_
_entity.id
_entity.type
_entity.pdbx_description
1 polymer ?
#
loop_
_entity_poly.entity_id
_entity_poly.type
_entity_poly.pdbx_seq_one_letter_code
_entity_poly.pdbx_strand_id
1 'polypeptide(L)'
;MDFSNLSAATLIRDAAYILVAFLFITGLKRMSSPATARGGILWAGLGMVIATLVTYLGAEPNLNLALVIGATVVGGGLAWVSGKRVAMTDMPQMIALYDGMGGGAAAAIAAVELYRGEERGLAFGALAVLGALIGAVSLSGSCVAFGKLQGLIKKSFRFSGQQVLNLLILGVAVILGLLIATGYNTSALFVSVFFVLALVLGVTMTLPIGGADMPVVISLYNALTGLAVAFEGYVLQNAAMIIAGMVVGSAGTLLTQLMAKAMNRSLGNVLFSGFGEASSAATGPVSGAQKPIEAGDAGVMMAYAQKMIVVPGYGMAVGQAQHKVWELAQLLQNRGVTVKFAIHPVAGRMPGHMNVLLAEAGVPYDLISDLEEINAEFETADVALIIGANDVVNPVARNDKSSPIYGMPILDADKAKNVIVIKRGQGQGFSGIENALFYLDNTRMLYGEAQGAVNQLIQAVKAAD
;
A
#
# COMPACT_ATOMS: atom_id res chain seq x y z
N MET A 1 17.71 40.77 -1.71
CA MET A 1 18.64 39.60 -1.77
C MET A 1 19.96 40.11 -2.23
N ASP A 2 20.95 40.10 -1.35
CA ASP A 2 22.28 40.59 -1.62
C ASP A 2 23.11 39.49 -2.29
N PHE A 3 23.32 39.55 -3.59
CA PHE A 3 24.00 38.54 -4.40
C PHE A 3 25.53 38.59 -4.27
N SER A 4 26.08 39.50 -3.47
CA SER A 4 27.51 39.74 -3.37
C SER A 4 28.29 38.71 -2.56
N ASN A 5 27.60 37.79 -1.82
CA ASN A 5 28.22 36.79 -0.94
C ASN A 5 27.94 35.34 -1.31
N LEU A 6 27.41 35.06 -2.52
CA LEU A 6 27.19 33.69 -2.96
C LEU A 6 28.51 33.09 -3.44
N SER A 7 29.05 32.12 -2.66
CA SER A 7 30.17 31.31 -3.15
C SER A 7 29.70 30.43 -4.33
N ALA A 8 30.59 30.19 -5.30
CA ALA A 8 30.31 29.32 -6.45
C ALA A 8 29.76 27.91 -5.98
N ALA A 9 30.22 27.44 -4.84
CA ALA A 9 29.78 26.19 -4.24
C ALA A 9 28.31 26.23 -3.80
N THR A 10 27.83 27.34 -3.24
CA THR A 10 26.42 27.52 -2.86
C THR A 10 25.50 27.55 -4.09
N LEU A 11 25.90 28.26 -5.13
CA LEU A 11 25.15 28.33 -6.40
C LEU A 11 25.04 26.95 -7.06
N ILE A 12 26.13 26.17 -7.10
CA ILE A 12 26.14 24.81 -7.65
C ILE A 12 25.22 23.90 -6.83
N ARG A 13 25.26 23.97 -5.51
CA ARG A 13 24.40 23.21 -4.62
C ARG A 13 22.93 23.53 -4.84
N ASP A 14 22.57 24.79 -4.90
CA ASP A 14 21.19 25.22 -5.06
C ASP A 14 20.64 24.86 -6.46
N ALA A 15 21.47 25.00 -7.50
CA ALA A 15 21.15 24.54 -8.85
C ALA A 15 20.95 23.01 -8.92
N ALA A 16 21.80 22.27 -8.21
CA ALA A 16 21.64 20.82 -8.12
C ALA A 16 20.34 20.41 -7.40
N TYR A 17 19.95 21.11 -6.33
CA TYR A 17 18.68 20.82 -5.65
C TYR A 17 17.46 21.15 -6.52
N ILE A 18 17.51 22.18 -7.35
CA ILE A 18 16.47 22.48 -8.35
C ILE A 18 16.38 21.35 -9.36
N LEU A 19 17.52 20.85 -9.86
CA LEU A 19 17.55 19.68 -10.76
C LEU A 19 16.97 18.43 -10.08
N VAL A 20 17.33 18.18 -8.83
CA VAL A 20 16.78 17.06 -8.03
C VAL A 20 15.26 17.16 -7.91
N ALA A 21 14.73 18.35 -7.60
CA ALA A 21 13.31 18.60 -7.53
C ALA A 21 12.61 18.30 -8.87
N PHE A 22 13.18 18.75 -9.99
CA PHE A 22 12.68 18.46 -11.33
C PHE A 22 12.67 16.95 -11.62
N LEU A 23 13.74 16.23 -11.24
CA LEU A 23 13.85 14.79 -11.41
C LEU A 23 12.82 14.04 -10.56
N PHE A 24 12.55 14.45 -9.33
CA PHE A 24 11.52 13.85 -8.48
C PHE A 24 10.12 14.06 -9.05
N ILE A 25 9.77 15.31 -9.39
CA ILE A 25 8.44 15.62 -9.92
C ILE A 25 8.19 14.89 -11.26
N THR A 26 9.15 14.94 -12.17
CA THR A 26 9.03 14.26 -13.47
C THR A 26 9.08 12.75 -13.34
N GLY A 27 9.90 12.23 -12.42
CA GLY A 27 9.93 10.81 -12.08
C GLY A 27 8.58 10.31 -11.60
N LEU A 28 7.97 11.00 -10.63
CA LEU A 28 6.62 10.68 -10.13
C LEU A 28 5.55 10.79 -11.21
N LYS A 29 5.58 11.85 -12.02
CA LYS A 29 4.66 11.98 -13.16
C LYS A 29 4.78 10.79 -14.13
N ARG A 30 5.99 10.30 -14.41
CA ARG A 30 6.18 9.12 -15.26
C ARG A 30 5.76 7.81 -14.59
N MET A 31 5.76 7.74 -13.26
CA MET A 31 5.27 6.57 -12.51
C MET A 31 3.74 6.47 -12.51
N SER A 32 2.98 7.51 -12.88
CA SER A 32 1.51 7.46 -12.98
C SER A 32 1.00 6.58 -14.13
N SER A 33 1.84 6.21 -15.10
CA SER A 33 1.49 5.30 -16.16
C SER A 33 2.39 4.06 -16.12
N PRO A 34 1.81 2.84 -16.16
CA PRO A 34 2.59 1.60 -16.13
C PRO A 34 3.66 1.52 -17.22
N ALA A 35 3.36 2.00 -18.43
CA ALA A 35 4.28 1.98 -19.56
C ALA A 35 5.56 2.82 -19.33
N THR A 36 5.47 3.89 -18.55
CA THR A 36 6.59 4.81 -18.26
C THR A 36 7.15 4.69 -16.84
N ALA A 37 6.51 3.88 -15.97
CA ALA A 37 6.82 3.79 -14.55
C ALA A 37 8.28 3.38 -14.29
N ARG A 38 8.81 2.39 -15.03
CA ARG A 38 10.21 1.95 -14.90
C ARG A 38 11.20 3.10 -15.17
N GLY A 39 10.94 3.90 -16.21
CA GLY A 39 11.75 5.09 -16.50
C GLY A 39 11.61 6.14 -15.40
N GLY A 40 10.40 6.33 -14.86
CA GLY A 40 10.14 7.26 -13.75
C GLY A 40 10.94 6.93 -12.49
N ILE A 41 11.01 5.66 -12.11
CA ILE A 41 11.82 5.19 -10.97
C ILE A 41 13.31 5.50 -11.18
N LEU A 42 13.84 5.29 -12.38
CA LEU A 42 15.23 5.61 -12.69
C LEU A 42 15.53 7.11 -12.60
N TRP A 43 14.59 7.97 -13.02
CA TRP A 43 14.73 9.43 -12.88
C TRP A 43 14.72 9.87 -11.43
N ALA A 44 13.77 9.34 -10.62
CA ALA A 44 13.72 9.63 -9.19
C ALA A 44 14.99 9.10 -8.47
N GLY A 45 15.46 7.92 -8.82
CA GLY A 45 16.70 7.33 -8.30
C GLY A 45 17.92 8.17 -8.63
N LEU A 46 18.02 8.69 -9.86
CA LEU A 46 19.11 9.62 -10.27
C LEU A 46 19.05 10.90 -9.42
N GLY A 47 17.86 11.46 -9.21
CA GLY A 47 17.66 12.60 -8.32
C GLY A 47 18.17 12.32 -6.90
N MET A 48 17.87 11.16 -6.33
CA MET A 48 18.34 10.74 -5.01
C MET A 48 19.88 10.66 -4.95
N VAL A 49 20.52 10.05 -5.95
CA VAL A 49 22.00 9.97 -6.02
C VAL A 49 22.62 11.37 -6.09
N ILE A 50 22.09 12.26 -6.93
CA ILE A 50 22.58 13.65 -7.04
C ILE A 50 22.42 14.37 -5.70
N ALA A 51 21.26 14.29 -5.06
CA ALA A 51 20.99 14.93 -3.76
C ALA A 51 21.99 14.46 -2.70
N THR A 52 22.24 13.15 -2.63
CA THR A 52 23.19 12.56 -1.67
C THR A 52 24.63 13.02 -1.93
N LEU A 53 25.09 12.98 -3.18
CA LEU A 53 26.43 13.42 -3.55
C LEU A 53 26.65 14.91 -3.28
N VAL A 54 25.70 15.76 -3.63
CA VAL A 54 25.78 17.20 -3.40
C VAL A 54 25.81 17.53 -1.90
N THR A 55 25.04 16.79 -1.10
CA THR A 55 25.07 16.92 0.37
C THR A 55 26.44 16.55 0.93
N TYR A 56 27.07 15.48 0.44
CA TYR A 56 28.42 15.07 0.88
C TYR A 56 29.53 16.02 0.44
N LEU A 57 29.43 16.56 -0.77
CA LEU A 57 30.40 17.56 -1.25
C LEU A 57 30.36 18.87 -0.48
N GLY A 58 29.23 19.20 0.12
CA GLY A 58 29.06 20.37 0.98
C GLY A 58 29.44 20.16 2.45
N ALA A 59 29.72 18.92 2.86
CA ALA A 59 30.07 18.59 4.24
C ALA A 59 31.57 18.71 4.51
N GLU A 60 31.92 19.21 5.71
CA GLU A 60 33.33 19.22 6.13
C GLU A 60 33.87 17.81 6.37
N PRO A 61 35.12 17.53 5.94
CA PRO A 61 35.74 16.23 6.12
C PRO A 61 36.08 15.99 7.61
N ASN A 62 35.19 15.34 8.32
CA ASN A 62 35.31 14.99 9.74
C ASN A 62 34.82 13.57 10.00
N LEU A 63 34.92 13.12 11.28
CA LEU A 63 34.46 11.79 11.67
C LEU A 63 32.97 11.59 11.37
N ASN A 64 32.14 12.62 11.51
CA ASN A 64 30.70 12.52 11.24
C ASN A 64 30.43 12.19 9.76
N LEU A 65 31.15 12.81 8.83
CA LEU A 65 31.03 12.49 7.41
C LEU A 65 31.40 11.03 7.13
N ALA A 66 32.49 10.54 7.73
CA ALA A 66 32.88 9.14 7.58
C ALA A 66 31.82 8.17 8.14
N LEU A 67 31.21 8.49 9.30
CA LEU A 67 30.11 7.71 9.87
C LEU A 67 28.87 7.71 8.99
N VAL A 68 28.49 8.87 8.42
CA VAL A 68 27.33 8.98 7.50
C VAL A 68 27.57 8.19 6.22
N ILE A 69 28.77 8.28 5.63
CA ILE A 69 29.10 7.47 4.44
C ILE A 69 29.06 5.97 4.79
N GLY A 70 29.66 5.57 5.92
CA GLY A 70 29.63 4.19 6.38
C GLY A 70 28.19 3.67 6.59
N ALA A 71 27.35 4.46 7.25
CA ALA A 71 25.93 4.12 7.45
C ALA A 71 25.16 4.01 6.11
N THR A 72 25.45 4.91 5.16
CA THR A 72 24.83 4.86 3.81
C THR A 72 25.24 3.61 3.04
N VAL A 73 26.51 3.23 3.09
CA VAL A 73 27.01 2.01 2.43
C VAL A 73 26.39 0.77 3.05
N VAL A 74 26.38 0.67 4.38
CA VAL A 74 25.80 -0.47 5.09
C VAL A 74 24.28 -0.54 4.87
N GLY A 75 23.56 0.55 5.14
CA GLY A 75 22.11 0.61 4.97
C GLY A 75 21.68 0.39 3.52
N GLY A 76 22.35 1.04 2.56
CA GLY A 76 22.09 0.88 1.14
C GLY A 76 22.39 -0.53 0.65
N GLY A 77 23.48 -1.15 1.14
CA GLY A 77 23.83 -2.55 0.83
C GLY A 77 22.77 -3.53 1.35
N LEU A 78 22.34 -3.37 2.60
CA LEU A 78 21.27 -4.19 3.18
C LEU A 78 19.94 -4.01 2.43
N ALA A 79 19.56 -2.77 2.10
CA ALA A 79 18.36 -2.46 1.35
C ALA A 79 18.41 -3.05 -0.07
N TRP A 80 19.54 -2.98 -0.73
CA TRP A 80 19.75 -3.57 -2.05
C TRP A 80 19.59 -5.10 -2.05
N VAL A 81 20.20 -5.78 -1.07
CA VAL A 81 20.14 -7.25 -0.96
C VAL A 81 18.72 -7.70 -0.61
N SER A 82 18.08 -7.05 0.38
CA SER A 82 16.70 -7.39 0.78
C SER A 82 15.69 -7.09 -0.34
N GLY A 83 15.80 -5.94 -0.99
CA GLY A 83 14.91 -5.57 -2.09
C GLY A 83 14.99 -6.50 -3.30
N LYS A 84 16.15 -7.06 -3.59
CA LYS A 84 16.32 -8.07 -4.67
C LYS A 84 15.81 -9.47 -4.31
N ARG A 85 15.77 -9.82 -3.03
CA ARG A 85 15.44 -11.16 -2.56
C ARG A 85 14.00 -11.30 -2.08
N VAL A 86 13.31 -10.20 -1.88
CA VAL A 86 11.92 -10.22 -1.39
C VAL A 86 11.00 -10.88 -2.43
N ALA A 87 10.18 -11.81 -1.98
CA ALA A 87 9.13 -12.38 -2.82
C ALA A 87 8.02 -11.34 -3.04
N MET A 88 7.32 -11.42 -4.17
CA MET A 88 6.21 -10.49 -4.49
C MET A 88 5.09 -10.53 -3.44
N THR A 89 4.88 -11.70 -2.82
CA THR A 89 3.93 -11.88 -1.70
C THR A 89 4.34 -11.13 -0.44
N ASP A 90 5.64 -10.87 -0.26
CA ASP A 90 6.22 -10.23 0.92
C ASP A 90 6.52 -8.73 0.69
N MET A 91 6.27 -8.21 -0.52
CA MET A 91 6.43 -6.78 -0.83
C MET A 91 5.64 -5.86 0.10
N PRO A 92 4.37 -6.13 0.45
CA PRO A 92 3.62 -5.28 1.37
C PRO A 92 4.30 -5.11 2.74
N GLN A 93 4.88 -6.19 3.26
CA GLN A 93 5.63 -6.19 4.52
C GLN A 93 6.91 -5.34 4.40
N MET A 94 7.65 -5.52 3.31
CA MET A 94 8.87 -4.75 3.04
C MET A 94 8.56 -3.26 2.90
N ILE A 95 7.49 -2.89 2.18
CA ILE A 95 7.07 -1.50 2.02
C ILE A 95 6.72 -0.90 3.38
N ALA A 96 5.95 -1.60 4.22
CA ALA A 96 5.62 -1.13 5.56
C ALA A 96 6.88 -0.88 6.41
N LEU A 97 7.85 -1.80 6.37
CA LEU A 97 9.10 -1.65 7.12
C LEU A 97 9.91 -0.45 6.64
N TYR A 98 10.10 -0.28 5.33
CA TYR A 98 10.89 0.81 4.76
C TYR A 98 10.23 2.17 4.96
N ASP A 99 8.91 2.24 4.88
CA ASP A 99 8.16 3.43 5.23
C ASP A 99 8.38 3.83 6.69
N GLY A 100 8.29 2.84 7.60
CA GLY A 100 8.59 3.05 9.01
C GLY A 100 10.04 3.54 9.25
N MET A 101 11.02 3.01 8.52
CA MET A 101 12.41 3.48 8.59
C MET A 101 12.55 4.93 8.12
N GLY A 102 11.82 5.34 7.08
CA GLY A 102 11.76 6.74 6.64
C GLY A 102 11.22 7.68 7.72
N GLY A 103 10.08 7.30 8.33
CA GLY A 103 9.51 8.02 9.48
C GLY A 103 10.46 8.07 10.68
N GLY A 104 11.13 6.95 10.97
CA GLY A 104 12.14 6.86 12.02
C GLY A 104 13.35 7.75 11.78
N ALA A 105 13.80 7.86 10.53
CA ALA A 105 14.87 8.78 10.15
C ALA A 105 14.48 10.25 10.39
N ALA A 106 13.27 10.65 9.98
CA ALA A 106 12.74 12.00 10.25
C ALA A 106 12.65 12.25 11.76
N ALA A 107 12.11 11.29 12.53
CA ALA A 107 12.05 11.40 14.00
C ALA A 107 13.43 11.50 14.65
N ALA A 108 14.44 10.79 14.13
CA ALA A 108 15.82 10.86 14.63
C ALA A 108 16.47 12.22 14.34
N ILE A 109 16.22 12.80 13.16
CA ILE A 109 16.68 14.16 12.82
C ILE A 109 16.05 15.15 13.78
N ALA A 110 14.73 15.11 13.95
CA ALA A 110 14.02 15.95 14.90
C ALA A 110 14.56 15.79 16.34
N ALA A 111 14.85 14.56 16.76
CA ALA A 111 15.41 14.30 18.08
C ALA A 111 16.75 15.04 18.26
N VAL A 112 17.65 14.96 17.29
CA VAL A 112 18.93 15.68 17.35
C VAL A 112 18.70 17.18 17.53
N GLU A 113 17.82 17.78 16.74
CA GLU A 113 17.54 19.22 16.83
C GLU A 113 16.89 19.60 18.16
N LEU A 114 15.92 18.83 18.65
CA LEU A 114 15.25 19.09 19.91
C LEU A 114 16.17 18.90 21.13
N TYR A 115 17.11 17.93 21.10
CA TYR A 115 18.10 17.73 22.17
C TYR A 115 19.20 18.79 22.17
N ARG A 116 19.50 19.42 21.01
CA ARG A 116 20.43 20.56 20.95
C ARG A 116 19.89 21.79 21.65
N GLY A 117 18.55 21.94 21.70
CA GLY A 117 17.91 23.03 22.43
C GLY A 117 18.20 24.43 21.85
N GLU A 118 18.61 24.54 20.58
CA GLU A 118 18.87 25.83 19.93
C GLU A 118 17.56 26.59 19.72
N GLU A 119 17.46 27.80 20.27
CA GLU A 119 16.32 28.69 20.08
C GLU A 119 16.31 29.27 18.67
N ARG A 120 15.66 28.60 17.72
CA ARG A 120 15.49 29.04 16.33
C ARG A 120 14.13 29.67 16.04
N GLY A 121 13.37 29.99 17.09
CA GLY A 121 12.03 30.56 16.99
C GLY A 121 10.89 29.53 16.92
N LEU A 122 9.67 30.00 17.26
CA LEU A 122 8.49 29.17 17.44
C LEU A 122 8.15 28.28 16.21
N ALA A 123 8.30 28.84 14.99
CA ALA A 123 7.98 28.09 13.77
C ALA A 123 8.89 26.86 13.59
N PHE A 124 10.18 27.01 13.86
CA PHE A 124 11.14 25.90 13.80
C PHE A 124 10.84 24.84 14.86
N GLY A 125 10.63 25.27 16.11
CA GLY A 125 10.29 24.37 17.21
C GLY A 125 9.00 23.61 16.94
N ALA A 126 7.97 24.26 16.43
CA ALA A 126 6.70 23.64 16.09
C ALA A 126 6.83 22.60 14.96
N LEU A 127 7.59 22.90 13.90
CA LEU A 127 7.79 21.95 12.81
C LEU A 127 8.68 20.79 13.21
N ALA A 128 9.73 21.00 14.00
CA ALA A 128 10.55 19.92 14.56
C ALA A 128 9.71 18.98 15.43
N VAL A 129 8.86 19.52 16.32
CA VAL A 129 7.95 18.74 17.16
C VAL A 129 6.93 17.96 16.34
N LEU A 130 6.34 18.58 15.30
CA LEU A 130 5.41 17.90 14.40
C LEU A 130 6.10 16.79 13.60
N GLY A 131 7.28 17.04 13.05
CA GLY A 131 8.10 16.05 12.36
C GLY A 131 8.46 14.88 13.27
N ALA A 132 8.88 15.17 14.51
CA ALA A 132 9.17 14.19 15.55
C ALA A 132 7.97 13.31 15.89
N LEU A 133 6.80 13.92 16.16
CA LEU A 133 5.56 13.22 16.51
C LEU A 133 5.13 12.29 15.37
N ILE A 134 4.99 12.86 14.18
CA ILE A 134 4.50 12.12 13.01
C ILE A 134 5.51 11.02 12.62
N GLY A 135 6.79 11.32 12.61
CA GLY A 135 7.83 10.36 12.27
C GLY A 135 7.90 9.18 13.25
N ALA A 136 7.80 9.45 14.56
CA ALA A 136 7.79 8.41 15.60
C ALA A 136 6.52 7.54 15.54
N VAL A 137 5.34 8.15 15.33
CA VAL A 137 4.07 7.42 15.12
C VAL A 137 4.15 6.55 13.87
N SER A 138 4.67 7.09 12.76
CA SER A 138 4.83 6.35 11.51
C SER A 138 5.79 5.16 11.67
N LEU A 139 6.92 5.34 12.33
CA LEU A 139 7.87 4.27 12.63
C LEU A 139 7.21 3.11 13.39
N SER A 140 6.64 3.41 14.54
CA SER A 140 6.08 2.37 15.42
C SER A 140 4.82 1.74 14.84
N GLY A 141 3.96 2.51 14.18
CA GLY A 141 2.79 2.02 13.49
C GLY A 141 3.13 1.11 12.31
N SER A 142 4.12 1.49 11.51
CA SER A 142 4.62 0.68 10.39
C SER A 142 5.28 -0.62 10.86
N CYS A 143 5.98 -0.61 11.98
CA CYS A 143 6.51 -1.85 12.60
C CYS A 143 5.38 -2.80 13.02
N VAL A 144 4.28 -2.29 13.58
CA VAL A 144 3.10 -3.11 13.91
C VAL A 144 2.43 -3.63 12.63
N ALA A 145 2.29 -2.80 11.59
CA ALA A 145 1.74 -3.21 10.31
C ALA A 145 2.59 -4.33 9.66
N PHE A 146 3.91 -4.18 9.65
CA PHE A 146 4.84 -5.24 9.25
C PHE A 146 4.60 -6.54 10.02
N GLY A 147 4.56 -6.48 11.37
CA GLY A 147 4.35 -7.66 12.21
C GLY A 147 3.02 -8.37 11.93
N LYS A 148 1.96 -7.62 11.61
CA LYS A 148 0.66 -8.19 11.23
C LYS A 148 0.69 -8.84 9.85
N LEU A 149 1.26 -8.17 8.86
CA LEU A 149 1.36 -8.71 7.50
C LEU A 149 2.26 -9.95 7.45
N GLN A 150 3.33 -9.98 8.24
CA GLN A 150 4.23 -11.11 8.37
C GLN A 150 3.62 -12.28 9.18
N GLY A 151 2.45 -12.06 9.82
CA GLY A 151 1.80 -13.07 10.64
C GLY A 151 2.43 -13.26 12.02
N LEU A 152 3.34 -12.38 12.45
CA LEU A 152 3.91 -12.36 13.81
C LEU A 152 2.85 -11.96 14.83
N ILE A 153 1.99 -11.01 14.46
CA ILE A 153 0.84 -10.54 15.25
C ILE A 153 -0.43 -11.10 14.62
N LYS A 154 -0.88 -12.25 15.10
CA LYS A 154 -2.02 -12.99 14.51
C LYS A 154 -3.40 -12.43 14.86
N LYS A 155 -3.53 -11.74 16.00
CA LYS A 155 -4.82 -11.20 16.48
C LYS A 155 -4.77 -9.69 16.59
N SER A 156 -5.86 -9.03 16.17
CA SER A 156 -6.06 -7.62 16.50
C SER A 156 -6.34 -7.52 17.99
N PHE A 157 -5.54 -6.71 18.68
CA PHE A 157 -5.69 -6.48 20.11
C PHE A 157 -6.56 -5.24 20.31
N ARG A 158 -7.69 -5.42 20.96
CA ARG A 158 -8.68 -4.35 21.21
C ARG A 158 -9.19 -4.45 22.63
N PHE A 159 -9.33 -3.32 23.29
CA PHE A 159 -9.93 -3.23 24.62
C PHE A 159 -10.87 -2.03 24.71
N SER A 160 -11.83 -2.12 25.62
CA SER A 160 -12.76 -1.03 25.88
C SER A 160 -12.01 0.21 26.41
N GLY A 161 -12.28 1.39 25.82
CA GLY A 161 -11.61 2.63 26.18
C GLY A 161 -10.30 2.92 25.44
N GLN A 162 -9.88 2.09 24.49
CA GLN A 162 -8.65 2.28 23.71
C GLN A 162 -8.60 3.62 22.98
N GLN A 163 -9.71 4.08 22.43
CA GLN A 163 -9.79 5.39 21.76
C GLN A 163 -9.56 6.54 22.75
N VAL A 164 -10.13 6.44 23.96
CA VAL A 164 -9.92 7.44 25.02
C VAL A 164 -8.44 7.46 25.42
N LEU A 165 -7.83 6.29 25.58
CA LEU A 165 -6.40 6.18 25.86
C LEU A 165 -5.55 6.83 24.75
N ASN A 166 -5.85 6.55 23.48
CA ASN A 166 -5.13 7.15 22.35
C ASN A 166 -5.26 8.67 22.33
N LEU A 167 -6.46 9.20 22.60
CA LEU A 167 -6.71 10.65 22.69
C LEU A 167 -5.94 11.28 23.86
N LEU A 168 -5.89 10.60 25.02
CA LEU A 168 -5.13 11.06 26.17
C LEU A 168 -3.62 11.08 25.87
N ILE A 169 -3.07 10.02 25.28
CA ILE A 169 -1.66 9.95 24.88
C ILE A 169 -1.34 11.07 23.88
N LEU A 170 -2.19 11.24 22.85
CA LEU A 170 -2.03 12.31 21.87
C LEU A 170 -2.09 13.69 22.53
N GLY A 171 -3.07 13.92 23.42
CA GLY A 171 -3.24 15.19 24.13
C GLY A 171 -2.01 15.54 24.97
N VAL A 172 -1.49 14.57 25.74
CA VAL A 172 -0.28 14.77 26.54
C VAL A 172 0.94 15.00 25.64
N ALA A 173 1.09 14.23 24.54
CA ALA A 173 2.18 14.42 23.58
C ALA A 173 2.12 15.81 22.94
N VAL A 174 0.95 16.30 22.56
CA VAL A 174 0.77 17.65 21.98
C VAL A 174 1.11 18.72 23.01
N ILE A 175 0.68 18.59 24.26
CA ILE A 175 1.01 19.53 25.33
C ILE A 175 2.52 19.59 25.56
N LEU A 176 3.18 18.43 25.70
CA LEU A 176 4.64 18.36 25.83
C LEU A 176 5.33 18.97 24.61
N GLY A 177 4.85 18.65 23.42
CA GLY A 177 5.37 19.23 22.18
C GLY A 177 5.27 20.74 22.14
N LEU A 178 4.14 21.33 22.56
CA LEU A 178 3.97 22.77 22.67
C LEU A 178 4.93 23.38 23.68
N LEU A 179 5.14 22.76 24.83
CA LEU A 179 6.11 23.23 25.85
C LEU A 179 7.55 23.19 25.31
N ILE A 180 7.89 22.16 24.53
CA ILE A 180 9.20 22.06 23.87
C ILE A 180 9.32 23.11 22.76
N ALA A 181 8.32 23.25 21.89
CA ALA A 181 8.34 24.19 20.76
C ALA A 181 8.43 25.67 21.19
N THR A 182 7.84 26.01 22.34
CA THR A 182 7.90 27.37 22.93
C THR A 182 9.20 27.63 23.70
N GLY A 183 10.07 26.62 23.84
CA GLY A 183 11.29 26.76 24.66
C GLY A 183 11.06 26.77 26.18
N TYR A 184 9.80 26.58 26.63
CA TYR A 184 9.49 26.60 28.06
C TYR A 184 10.19 25.49 28.85
N ASN A 185 10.29 24.28 28.25
CA ASN A 185 11.04 23.18 28.81
C ASN A 185 11.61 22.26 27.72
N THR A 186 12.90 22.38 27.51
CA THR A 186 13.66 21.57 26.51
C THR A 186 14.55 20.53 27.20
N SER A 187 14.25 20.18 28.47
CA SER A 187 15.05 19.17 29.16
C SER A 187 15.00 17.81 28.45
N ALA A 188 16.12 17.09 28.48
CA ALA A 188 16.23 15.77 27.84
C ALA A 188 15.16 14.78 28.30
N LEU A 189 14.69 14.88 29.55
CA LEU A 189 13.60 14.06 30.07
C LEU A 189 12.28 14.33 29.35
N PHE A 190 11.91 15.62 29.16
CA PHE A 190 10.66 15.99 28.46
C PHE A 190 10.66 15.56 27.01
N VAL A 191 11.78 15.76 26.32
CA VAL A 191 11.97 15.30 24.93
C VAL A 191 11.87 13.77 24.86
N SER A 192 12.53 13.05 25.78
CA SER A 192 12.45 11.58 25.82
C SER A 192 11.04 11.07 26.08
N VAL A 193 10.32 11.64 27.04
CA VAL A 193 8.92 11.26 27.33
C VAL A 193 8.02 11.54 26.14
N PHE A 194 8.20 12.66 25.46
CA PHE A 194 7.46 13.00 24.24
C PHE A 194 7.65 11.91 23.15
N PHE A 195 8.90 11.50 22.87
CA PHE A 195 9.17 10.44 21.89
C PHE A 195 8.57 9.08 22.29
N VAL A 196 8.68 8.71 23.57
CA VAL A 196 8.06 7.47 24.07
C VAL A 196 6.56 7.49 23.88
N LEU A 197 5.88 8.60 24.21
CA LEU A 197 4.45 8.73 24.00
C LEU A 197 4.07 8.65 22.51
N ALA A 198 4.84 9.29 21.62
CA ALA A 198 4.63 9.21 20.18
C ALA A 198 4.78 7.78 19.65
N LEU A 199 5.81 7.04 20.08
CA LEU A 199 6.00 5.63 19.72
C LEU A 199 4.87 4.75 20.26
N VAL A 200 4.46 4.93 21.51
CA VAL A 200 3.33 4.19 22.11
C VAL A 200 2.03 4.48 21.35
N LEU A 201 1.81 5.74 20.96
CA LEU A 201 0.62 6.13 20.17
C LEU A 201 0.55 5.39 18.84
N GLY A 202 1.66 5.32 18.08
CA GLY A 202 1.67 4.59 16.81
C GLY A 202 1.38 3.08 16.99
N VAL A 203 1.91 2.47 18.05
CA VAL A 203 1.60 1.08 18.40
C VAL A 203 0.12 0.91 18.73
N THR A 204 -0.42 1.72 19.64
CA THR A 204 -1.80 1.58 20.13
C THR A 204 -2.84 1.93 19.08
N MET A 205 -2.53 2.81 18.13
CA MET A 205 -3.40 3.11 16.99
C MET A 205 -3.45 1.96 15.99
N THR A 206 -2.32 1.26 15.76
CA THR A 206 -2.23 0.24 14.69
C THR A 206 -2.64 -1.16 15.17
N LEU A 207 -2.46 -1.48 16.44
CA LEU A 207 -2.79 -2.80 17.02
C LEU A 207 -4.24 -3.25 16.80
N PRO A 208 -5.27 -2.39 16.92
CA PRO A 208 -6.66 -2.81 16.71
C PRO A 208 -7.05 -2.99 15.26
N ILE A 209 -6.30 -2.44 14.30
CA ILE A 209 -6.67 -2.41 12.89
C ILE A 209 -6.53 -3.82 12.28
N GLY A 210 -7.53 -4.26 11.52
CA GLY A 210 -7.54 -5.56 10.86
C GLY A 210 -6.60 -5.66 9.66
N GLY A 211 -6.24 -6.88 9.26
CA GLY A 211 -5.36 -7.12 8.11
C GLY A 211 -5.92 -6.62 6.78
N ALA A 212 -7.25 -6.56 6.64
CA ALA A 212 -7.91 -6.04 5.44
C ALA A 212 -7.70 -4.52 5.25
N ASP A 213 -7.62 -3.77 6.34
CA ASP A 213 -7.42 -2.32 6.33
C ASP A 213 -5.93 -1.93 6.24
N MET A 214 -5.00 -2.90 6.37
CA MET A 214 -3.55 -2.63 6.36
C MET A 214 -3.06 -1.88 5.12
N PRO A 215 -3.53 -2.14 3.89
CA PRO A 215 -3.11 -1.39 2.72
C PRO A 215 -3.39 0.11 2.84
N VAL A 216 -4.55 0.50 3.40
CA VAL A 216 -4.92 1.91 3.62
C VAL A 216 -4.04 2.52 4.71
N VAL A 217 -3.77 1.78 5.78
CA VAL A 217 -2.93 2.22 6.91
C VAL A 217 -1.48 2.43 6.47
N ILE A 218 -0.92 1.53 5.68
CA ILE A 218 0.43 1.68 5.12
C ILE A 218 0.51 2.91 4.22
N SER A 219 -0.50 3.11 3.35
CA SER A 219 -0.57 4.30 2.50
C SER A 219 -0.65 5.60 3.33
N LEU A 220 -1.40 5.57 4.44
CA LEU A 220 -1.50 6.70 5.36
C LEU A 220 -0.15 6.99 6.05
N TYR A 221 0.54 5.96 6.54
CA TYR A 221 1.85 6.15 7.15
C TYR A 221 2.87 6.66 6.14
N ASN A 222 2.83 6.21 4.89
CA ASN A 222 3.65 6.78 3.82
C ASN A 222 3.37 8.29 3.61
N ALA A 223 2.10 8.69 3.61
CA ALA A 223 1.75 10.10 3.52
C ALA A 223 2.28 10.90 4.74
N LEU A 224 2.13 10.36 5.94
CA LEU A 224 2.62 10.96 7.18
C LEU A 224 4.16 11.02 7.22
N THR A 225 4.84 9.98 6.78
CA THR A 225 6.31 9.95 6.63
C THR A 225 6.78 11.05 5.67
N GLY A 226 6.11 11.19 4.50
CA GLY A 226 6.41 12.28 3.58
C GLY A 226 6.25 13.66 4.22
N LEU A 227 5.19 13.88 4.99
CA LEU A 227 4.95 15.13 5.69
C LEU A 227 6.02 15.39 6.78
N ALA A 228 6.40 14.37 7.56
CA ALA A 228 7.48 14.48 8.54
C ALA A 228 8.80 14.88 7.88
N VAL A 229 9.16 14.25 6.77
CA VAL A 229 10.37 14.60 5.99
C VAL A 229 10.31 16.05 5.46
N ALA A 230 9.13 16.54 5.04
CA ALA A 230 8.98 17.93 4.61
C ALA A 230 9.22 18.92 5.78
N PHE A 231 8.69 18.62 6.97
CA PHE A 231 8.91 19.44 8.16
C PHE A 231 10.37 19.46 8.58
N GLU A 232 11.03 18.32 8.61
CA GLU A 232 12.46 18.24 8.91
C GLU A 232 13.32 18.90 7.82
N GLY A 233 12.90 18.81 6.56
CA GLY A 233 13.52 19.55 5.47
C GLY A 233 13.49 21.06 5.67
N TYR A 234 12.38 21.59 6.22
CA TYR A 234 12.29 23.01 6.60
C TYR A 234 13.21 23.34 7.79
N VAL A 235 13.22 22.50 8.81
CA VAL A 235 14.09 22.67 10.00
C VAL A 235 15.57 22.67 9.59
N LEU A 236 15.96 21.77 8.67
CA LEU A 236 17.32 21.68 8.15
C LEU A 236 17.62 22.67 6.99
N GLN A 237 16.64 23.49 6.56
CA GLN A 237 16.75 24.38 5.40
C GLN A 237 17.17 23.64 4.12
N ASN A 238 16.70 22.41 3.95
CA ASN A 238 17.03 21.57 2.81
C ASN A 238 15.85 21.51 1.81
N ALA A 239 15.96 22.25 0.71
CA ALA A 239 14.91 22.35 -0.30
C ALA A 239 14.55 20.99 -0.94
N ALA A 240 15.53 20.09 -1.13
CA ALA A 240 15.27 18.78 -1.72
C ALA A 240 14.39 17.91 -0.79
N MET A 241 14.64 17.94 0.52
CA MET A 241 13.79 17.24 1.51
C MET A 241 12.38 17.85 1.57
N ILE A 242 12.25 19.17 1.55
CA ILE A 242 10.94 19.85 1.55
C ILE A 242 10.13 19.37 0.34
N ILE A 243 10.70 19.46 -0.86
CA ILE A 243 10.00 19.12 -2.11
C ILE A 243 9.67 17.62 -2.15
N ALA A 244 10.63 16.75 -1.86
CA ALA A 244 10.41 15.31 -1.83
C ALA A 244 9.31 14.94 -0.82
N GLY A 245 9.38 15.48 0.40
CA GLY A 245 8.41 15.23 1.44
C GLY A 245 7.00 15.72 1.11
N MET A 246 6.87 16.93 0.53
CA MET A 246 5.58 17.46 0.09
C MET A 246 4.97 16.62 -1.03
N VAL A 247 5.76 16.21 -2.01
CA VAL A 247 5.27 15.40 -3.14
C VAL A 247 4.82 14.04 -2.68
N VAL A 248 5.61 13.35 -1.85
CA VAL A 248 5.25 12.03 -1.29
C VAL A 248 4.05 12.16 -0.34
N GLY A 249 4.03 13.16 0.54
CA GLY A 249 2.92 13.41 1.45
C GLY A 249 1.61 13.68 0.72
N SER A 250 1.64 14.50 -0.33
CA SER A 250 0.45 14.81 -1.14
C SER A 250 -0.04 13.58 -1.92
N ALA A 251 0.87 12.89 -2.63
CA ALA A 251 0.54 11.70 -3.40
C ALA A 251 0.01 10.57 -2.50
N GLY A 252 0.67 10.33 -1.35
CA GLY A 252 0.23 9.36 -0.35
C GLY A 252 -1.13 9.67 0.24
N THR A 253 -1.43 10.94 0.51
CA THR A 253 -2.75 11.39 1.01
C THR A 253 -3.84 11.11 0.00
N LEU A 254 -3.64 11.45 -1.28
CA LEU A 254 -4.59 11.17 -2.35
C LEU A 254 -4.81 9.66 -2.50
N LEU A 255 -3.74 8.87 -2.51
CA LEU A 255 -3.82 7.42 -2.62
C LEU A 255 -4.61 6.82 -1.44
N THR A 256 -4.34 7.29 -0.21
CA THR A 256 -5.05 6.84 0.99
C THR A 256 -6.55 7.14 0.90
N GLN A 257 -6.92 8.33 0.42
CA GLN A 257 -8.33 8.71 0.22
C GLN A 257 -9.01 7.83 -0.84
N LEU A 258 -8.35 7.61 -1.98
CA LEU A 258 -8.88 6.76 -3.05
C LEU A 258 -9.08 5.31 -2.57
N MET A 259 -8.13 4.77 -1.82
CA MET A 259 -8.25 3.43 -1.26
C MET A 259 -9.36 3.32 -0.21
N ALA A 260 -9.48 4.29 0.68
CA ALA A 260 -10.55 4.32 1.67
C ALA A 260 -11.93 4.40 0.97
N LYS A 261 -12.05 5.24 -0.08
CA LYS A 261 -13.25 5.33 -0.91
C LYS A 261 -13.56 4.01 -1.62
N ALA A 262 -12.54 3.33 -2.19
CA ALA A 262 -12.70 2.04 -2.84
C ALA A 262 -13.17 0.93 -1.88
N MET A 263 -12.96 1.10 -0.57
CA MET A 263 -13.49 0.23 0.49
C MET A 263 -14.82 0.72 1.07
N ASN A 264 -15.38 1.80 0.53
CA ASN A 264 -16.55 2.51 1.09
C ASN A 264 -16.38 2.87 2.57
N ARG A 265 -15.20 3.32 2.97
CA ARG A 265 -14.88 3.69 4.35
C ARG A 265 -14.32 5.10 4.44
N SER A 266 -14.70 5.82 5.50
CA SER A 266 -14.01 7.06 5.82
C SER A 266 -12.66 6.77 6.48
N LEU A 267 -11.68 7.65 6.32
CA LEU A 267 -10.38 7.53 7.00
C LEU A 267 -10.55 7.46 8.53
N GLY A 268 -11.52 8.20 9.08
CA GLY A 268 -11.88 8.12 10.49
C GLY A 268 -12.31 6.70 10.89
N ASN A 269 -13.12 6.05 10.07
CA ASN A 269 -13.53 4.66 10.33
C ASN A 269 -12.37 3.69 10.25
N VAL A 270 -11.42 3.88 9.34
CA VAL A 270 -10.23 3.01 9.23
C VAL A 270 -9.34 3.15 10.48
N LEU A 271 -9.16 4.37 11.00
CA LEU A 271 -8.29 4.64 12.13
C LEU A 271 -8.95 4.35 13.50
N PHE A 272 -10.25 4.61 13.62
CA PHE A 272 -10.94 4.61 14.91
C PHE A 272 -11.99 3.51 15.06
N SER A 273 -12.54 2.98 13.97
CA SER A 273 -13.45 1.83 14.00
C SER A 273 -12.90 0.71 13.11
N GLY A 274 -12.27 -0.31 13.68
CA GLY A 274 -11.84 -1.48 12.92
C GLY A 274 -13.01 -2.25 12.28
N PHE A 275 -12.73 -3.12 11.29
CA PHE A 275 -13.68 -4.11 10.80
C PHE A 275 -14.24 -4.91 11.99
N GLY A 276 -15.53 -4.84 12.24
CA GLY A 276 -16.19 -5.60 13.30
C GLY A 276 -17.15 -4.84 14.19
N GLU A 277 -17.28 -3.49 14.06
CA GLU A 277 -18.38 -2.75 14.72
C GLU A 277 -19.65 -2.57 13.86
N ALA A 278 -19.61 -2.91 12.57
CA ALA A 278 -20.85 -3.32 11.95
C ALA A 278 -21.29 -4.58 12.69
N SER A 279 -22.32 -4.44 13.51
CA SER A 279 -22.94 -5.50 14.29
C SER A 279 -22.72 -6.86 13.65
N SER A 280 -22.39 -7.85 14.45
CA SER A 280 -22.61 -9.27 14.16
C SER A 280 -24.11 -9.56 13.95
N ALA A 281 -24.79 -8.72 13.17
CA ALA A 281 -26.01 -9.10 12.50
C ALA A 281 -25.58 -10.17 11.51
N ALA A 282 -25.71 -11.41 11.93
CA ALA A 282 -25.57 -12.57 11.08
C ALA A 282 -26.38 -12.26 9.80
N THR A 283 -25.68 -11.96 8.72
CA THR A 283 -26.27 -12.13 7.39
C THR A 283 -26.76 -13.57 7.41
N GLY A 284 -28.07 -13.78 7.29
CA GLY A 284 -28.63 -15.13 7.31
C GLY A 284 -27.87 -16.01 6.32
N PRO A 285 -27.83 -17.33 6.53
CA PRO A 285 -27.12 -18.22 5.63
C PRO A 285 -27.60 -17.97 4.21
N VAL A 286 -26.65 -17.74 3.28
CA VAL A 286 -26.98 -17.59 1.86
C VAL A 286 -27.67 -18.86 1.42
N SER A 287 -28.92 -18.76 0.94
CA SER A 287 -29.68 -19.92 0.47
C SER A 287 -29.14 -20.40 -0.87
N GLY A 288 -28.80 -21.66 -0.99
CA GLY A 288 -28.32 -22.28 -2.23
C GLY A 288 -27.24 -23.34 -1.98
N ALA A 289 -26.88 -24.07 -3.03
CA ALA A 289 -25.77 -25.02 -3.01
C ALA A 289 -24.71 -24.56 -4.01
N GLN A 290 -23.45 -24.61 -3.60
CA GLN A 290 -22.32 -24.37 -4.49
C GLN A 290 -22.27 -25.50 -5.54
N LYS A 291 -22.10 -25.17 -6.81
CA LYS A 291 -22.10 -26.10 -7.93
C LYS A 291 -20.65 -26.37 -8.35
N PRO A 292 -20.07 -27.53 -8.02
CA PRO A 292 -18.72 -27.85 -8.46
C PRO A 292 -18.67 -28.04 -9.99
N ILE A 293 -17.49 -27.78 -10.57
CA ILE A 293 -17.17 -28.06 -11.96
C ILE A 293 -15.81 -28.73 -12.05
N GLU A 294 -15.63 -29.63 -12.99
CA GLU A 294 -14.33 -30.21 -13.31
C GLU A 294 -13.54 -29.32 -14.27
N ALA A 295 -12.20 -29.41 -14.22
CA ALA A 295 -11.33 -28.59 -15.06
C ALA A 295 -11.54 -28.87 -16.57
N GLY A 296 -11.96 -30.09 -16.93
CA GLY A 296 -12.31 -30.47 -18.29
C GLY A 296 -13.46 -29.63 -18.84
N ASP A 297 -14.59 -29.62 -18.14
CA ASP A 297 -15.78 -28.87 -18.54
C ASP A 297 -15.53 -27.36 -18.54
N ALA A 298 -14.83 -26.87 -17.52
CA ALA A 298 -14.43 -25.47 -17.44
C ALA A 298 -13.51 -25.06 -18.60
N GLY A 299 -12.57 -25.92 -19.00
CA GLY A 299 -11.67 -25.69 -20.12
C GLY A 299 -12.41 -25.64 -21.45
N VAL A 300 -13.38 -26.50 -21.68
CA VAL A 300 -14.25 -26.47 -22.88
C VAL A 300 -15.04 -25.16 -22.92
N MET A 301 -15.67 -24.77 -21.81
CA MET A 301 -16.40 -23.48 -21.73
C MET A 301 -15.51 -22.29 -22.11
N MET A 302 -14.25 -22.27 -21.66
CA MET A 302 -13.30 -21.20 -21.97
C MET A 302 -12.82 -21.26 -23.42
N ALA A 303 -12.58 -22.45 -23.97
CA ALA A 303 -12.06 -22.64 -25.32
C ALA A 303 -13.03 -22.15 -26.39
N TYR A 304 -14.35 -22.25 -26.16
CA TYR A 304 -15.42 -21.82 -27.05
C TYR A 304 -16.03 -20.46 -26.72
N ALA A 305 -15.47 -19.76 -25.69
CA ALA A 305 -15.89 -18.39 -25.39
C ALA A 305 -15.41 -17.40 -26.45
N GLN A 306 -16.19 -16.37 -26.72
CA GLN A 306 -15.72 -15.23 -27.50
C GLN A 306 -14.97 -14.23 -26.67
N LYS A 307 -15.40 -14.04 -25.38
CA LYS A 307 -14.83 -13.09 -24.45
C LYS A 307 -14.74 -13.68 -23.04
N MET A 308 -13.55 -13.59 -22.47
CA MET A 308 -13.26 -13.98 -21.08
C MET A 308 -12.69 -12.80 -20.30
N ILE A 309 -13.18 -12.61 -19.06
CA ILE A 309 -12.63 -11.66 -18.11
C ILE A 309 -12.03 -12.42 -16.93
N VAL A 310 -10.76 -12.19 -16.66
CA VAL A 310 -10.05 -12.76 -15.51
C VAL A 310 -10.09 -11.76 -14.35
N VAL A 311 -10.53 -12.22 -13.19
CA VAL A 311 -10.60 -11.43 -11.94
C VAL A 311 -9.57 -11.96 -10.94
N PRO A 312 -8.35 -11.40 -10.92
CA PRO A 312 -7.33 -11.83 -9.99
C PRO A 312 -7.56 -11.24 -8.60
N GLY A 313 -7.19 -12.00 -7.57
CA GLY A 313 -7.20 -11.55 -6.19
C GLY A 313 -5.99 -12.07 -5.42
N TYR A 314 -5.94 -11.78 -4.12
CA TYR A 314 -4.81 -12.13 -3.27
C TYR A 314 -4.47 -13.64 -3.26
N GLY A 315 -5.48 -14.50 -3.40
CA GLY A 315 -5.26 -15.95 -3.48
C GLY A 315 -4.44 -16.37 -4.69
N MET A 316 -4.50 -15.64 -5.81
CA MET A 316 -3.62 -15.86 -6.96
C MET A 316 -2.15 -15.58 -6.60
N ALA A 317 -1.89 -14.51 -5.85
CA ALA A 317 -0.55 -14.17 -5.36
C ALA A 317 0.00 -15.24 -4.42
N VAL A 318 -0.80 -15.67 -3.45
CA VAL A 318 -0.42 -16.72 -2.48
C VAL A 318 -0.11 -18.04 -3.18
N GLY A 319 -0.90 -18.41 -4.19
CA GLY A 319 -0.71 -19.61 -4.99
C GLY A 319 0.36 -19.43 -6.09
N GLN A 320 1.00 -18.26 -6.21
CA GLN A 320 1.99 -17.93 -7.26
C GLN A 320 1.53 -18.32 -8.68
N ALA A 321 0.24 -18.13 -8.95
CA ALA A 321 -0.41 -18.61 -10.16
C ALA A 321 -0.36 -17.61 -11.33
N GLN A 322 0.17 -16.39 -11.13
CA GLN A 322 0.14 -15.30 -12.12
C GLN A 322 0.73 -15.67 -13.47
N HIS A 323 1.85 -16.41 -13.49
CA HIS A 323 2.47 -16.86 -14.75
C HIS A 323 1.61 -17.91 -15.47
N LYS A 324 0.95 -18.80 -14.72
CA LYS A 324 0.06 -19.82 -15.29
C LYS A 324 -1.26 -19.22 -15.81
N VAL A 325 -1.77 -18.22 -15.11
CA VAL A 325 -2.93 -17.45 -15.58
C VAL A 325 -2.61 -16.73 -16.88
N TRP A 326 -1.42 -16.15 -17.00
CA TRP A 326 -0.98 -15.54 -18.25
C TRP A 326 -0.79 -16.58 -19.37
N GLU A 327 -0.19 -17.75 -19.09
CA GLU A 327 -0.10 -18.85 -20.07
C GLU A 327 -1.48 -19.28 -20.58
N LEU A 328 -2.48 -19.42 -19.68
CA LEU A 328 -3.85 -19.73 -20.03
C LEU A 328 -4.47 -18.63 -20.93
N ALA A 329 -4.27 -17.37 -20.55
CA ALA A 329 -4.77 -16.23 -21.34
C ALA A 329 -4.21 -16.20 -22.76
N GLN A 330 -2.88 -16.40 -22.90
CA GLN A 330 -2.23 -16.48 -24.21
C GLN A 330 -2.76 -17.64 -25.06
N LEU A 331 -2.95 -18.81 -24.44
CA LEU A 331 -3.51 -19.96 -25.13
C LEU A 331 -4.91 -19.69 -25.68
N LEU A 332 -5.76 -19.04 -24.89
CA LEU A 332 -7.11 -18.65 -25.30
C LEU A 332 -7.09 -17.56 -26.38
N GLN A 333 -6.22 -16.57 -26.26
CA GLN A 333 -6.04 -15.54 -27.29
C GLN A 333 -5.60 -16.14 -28.64
N ASN A 334 -4.70 -17.13 -28.61
CA ASN A 334 -4.27 -17.85 -29.82
C ASN A 334 -5.42 -18.63 -30.49
N ARG A 335 -6.49 -18.92 -29.74
CA ARG A 335 -7.74 -19.52 -30.23
C ARG A 335 -8.80 -18.49 -30.66
N GLY A 336 -8.47 -17.20 -30.60
CA GLY A 336 -9.38 -16.11 -30.97
C GLY A 336 -10.29 -15.61 -29.87
N VAL A 337 -10.11 -16.07 -28.60
CA VAL A 337 -10.84 -15.56 -27.45
C VAL A 337 -10.28 -14.20 -27.02
N THR A 338 -11.15 -13.21 -26.87
CA THR A 338 -10.75 -11.92 -26.29
C THR A 338 -10.61 -12.06 -24.78
N VAL A 339 -9.39 -11.86 -24.24
CA VAL A 339 -9.12 -11.97 -22.81
C VAL A 339 -8.76 -10.61 -22.22
N LYS A 340 -9.41 -10.22 -21.11
CA LYS A 340 -9.11 -9.02 -20.32
C LYS A 340 -8.94 -9.37 -18.85
N PHE A 341 -8.22 -8.52 -18.13
CA PHE A 341 -8.00 -8.65 -16.67
C PHE A 341 -8.73 -7.50 -15.96
N ALA A 342 -9.63 -7.85 -15.05
CA ALA A 342 -10.41 -6.89 -14.27
C ALA A 342 -9.75 -6.68 -12.89
N ILE A 343 -9.24 -5.49 -12.64
CA ILE A 343 -8.54 -5.18 -11.39
C ILE A 343 -9.42 -4.37 -10.46
N HIS A 344 -9.54 -4.85 -9.23
CA HIS A 344 -10.14 -4.07 -8.16
C HIS A 344 -9.05 -3.31 -7.39
N PRO A 345 -9.24 -2.00 -7.09
CA PRO A 345 -8.21 -1.16 -6.45
C PRO A 345 -7.68 -1.69 -5.12
N VAL A 346 -8.53 -2.40 -4.36
CA VAL A 346 -8.16 -2.98 -3.05
C VAL A 346 -7.94 -4.50 -3.08
N ALA A 347 -7.88 -5.10 -4.28
CA ALA A 347 -7.51 -6.50 -4.39
C ALA A 347 -6.03 -6.69 -4.02
N GLY A 348 -5.75 -7.47 -2.99
CA GLY A 348 -4.39 -7.72 -2.53
C GLY A 348 -4.09 -7.20 -1.13
N ARG A 349 -2.83 -6.88 -0.87
CA ARG A 349 -2.32 -6.39 0.42
C ARG A 349 -1.55 -5.07 0.32
N MET A 350 -1.45 -4.51 -0.86
CA MET A 350 -0.87 -3.18 -1.13
C MET A 350 -1.57 -2.54 -2.32
N PRO A 351 -1.50 -1.21 -2.49
CA PRO A 351 -1.99 -0.54 -3.69
C PRO A 351 -1.37 -1.12 -4.96
N GLY A 352 -2.20 -1.40 -5.97
CA GLY A 352 -1.70 -1.93 -7.25
C GLY A 352 -1.12 -3.33 -7.21
N HIS A 353 -1.38 -4.12 -6.15
CA HIS A 353 -0.79 -5.45 -5.98
C HIS A 353 -1.04 -6.35 -7.18
N MET A 354 -2.25 -6.38 -7.71
CA MET A 354 -2.58 -7.21 -8.88
C MET A 354 -1.91 -6.71 -10.15
N ASN A 355 -1.80 -5.39 -10.32
CA ASN A 355 -1.10 -4.80 -11.47
C ASN A 355 0.38 -5.20 -11.50
N VAL A 356 1.04 -5.18 -10.33
CA VAL A 356 2.46 -5.57 -10.21
C VAL A 356 2.65 -7.05 -10.54
N LEU A 357 1.78 -7.94 -10.02
CA LEU A 357 1.85 -9.38 -10.27
C LEU A 357 1.62 -9.72 -11.74
N LEU A 358 0.64 -9.07 -12.38
CA LEU A 358 0.37 -9.27 -13.81
C LEU A 358 1.51 -8.72 -14.67
N ALA A 359 2.09 -7.58 -14.30
CA ALA A 359 3.26 -7.03 -14.97
C ALA A 359 4.49 -7.95 -14.83
N GLU A 360 4.70 -8.57 -13.66
CA GLU A 360 5.74 -9.59 -13.45
C GLU A 360 5.55 -10.81 -14.35
N ALA A 361 4.28 -11.25 -14.52
CA ALA A 361 3.95 -12.34 -15.41
C ALA A 361 4.10 -11.98 -16.89
N GLY A 362 4.29 -10.70 -17.21
CA GLY A 362 4.45 -10.22 -18.61
C GLY A 362 3.12 -9.92 -19.31
N VAL A 363 2.04 -9.72 -18.56
CA VAL A 363 0.74 -9.33 -19.13
C VAL A 363 0.85 -7.90 -19.70
N PRO A 364 0.50 -7.68 -20.99
CA PRO A 364 0.42 -6.34 -21.56
C PRO A 364 -0.59 -5.45 -20.82
N TYR A 365 -0.24 -4.18 -20.63
CA TYR A 365 -1.07 -3.24 -19.85
C TYR A 365 -2.41 -2.91 -20.50
N ASP A 366 -2.51 -3.00 -21.81
CA ASP A 366 -3.74 -2.81 -22.59
C ASP A 366 -4.79 -3.91 -22.35
N LEU A 367 -4.38 -5.03 -21.78
CA LEU A 367 -5.30 -6.10 -21.34
C LEU A 367 -5.80 -5.92 -19.88
N ILE A 368 -5.23 -4.97 -19.15
CA ILE A 368 -5.56 -4.71 -17.74
C ILE A 368 -6.48 -3.50 -17.67
N SER A 369 -7.68 -3.69 -17.18
CA SER A 369 -8.68 -2.64 -17.03
C SER A 369 -9.07 -2.44 -15.57
N ASP A 370 -9.29 -1.18 -15.20
CA ASP A 370 -9.75 -0.80 -13.87
C ASP A 370 -11.27 -1.08 -13.72
N LEU A 371 -11.72 -1.10 -12.46
CA LEU A 371 -13.10 -1.44 -12.09
C LEU A 371 -14.15 -0.64 -12.86
N GLU A 372 -13.95 0.68 -12.99
CA GLU A 372 -14.92 1.56 -13.65
C GLU A 372 -15.04 1.28 -15.14
N GLU A 373 -13.94 0.90 -15.80
CA GLU A 373 -13.91 0.58 -17.22
C GLU A 373 -14.50 -0.80 -17.52
N ILE A 374 -14.11 -1.81 -16.71
CA ILE A 374 -14.41 -3.19 -17.01
C ILE A 374 -15.82 -3.62 -16.62
N ASN A 375 -16.46 -2.94 -15.65
CA ASN A 375 -17.75 -3.36 -15.13
C ASN A 375 -18.84 -3.42 -16.19
N ALA A 376 -18.84 -2.49 -17.14
CA ALA A 376 -19.79 -2.52 -18.27
C ALA A 376 -19.57 -3.71 -19.23
N GLU A 377 -18.38 -4.32 -19.20
CA GLU A 377 -18.02 -5.39 -20.11
C GLU A 377 -18.41 -6.79 -19.60
N PHE A 378 -18.71 -6.95 -18.32
CA PHE A 378 -19.09 -8.25 -17.76
C PHE A 378 -20.39 -8.80 -18.39
N GLU A 379 -21.36 -7.94 -18.72
CA GLU A 379 -22.63 -8.36 -19.36
C GLU A 379 -22.40 -9.02 -20.73
N THR A 380 -21.32 -8.66 -21.40
CA THR A 380 -20.96 -9.22 -22.73
C THR A 380 -19.95 -10.38 -22.61
N ALA A 381 -19.44 -10.69 -21.42
CA ALA A 381 -18.49 -11.75 -21.21
C ALA A 381 -19.18 -13.12 -21.17
N ASP A 382 -18.65 -14.08 -21.95
CA ASP A 382 -19.11 -15.45 -21.91
C ASP A 382 -18.65 -16.17 -20.64
N VAL A 383 -17.42 -15.85 -20.19
CA VAL A 383 -16.83 -16.44 -19.00
C VAL A 383 -16.14 -15.37 -18.14
N ALA A 384 -16.44 -15.33 -16.85
CA ALA A 384 -15.65 -14.63 -15.85
C ALA A 384 -14.88 -15.66 -15.02
N LEU A 385 -13.55 -15.62 -15.05
CA LEU A 385 -12.68 -16.49 -14.26
C LEU A 385 -12.19 -15.74 -13.02
N ILE A 386 -12.67 -16.15 -11.84
CA ILE A 386 -12.28 -15.55 -10.56
C ILE A 386 -11.21 -16.43 -9.93
N ILE A 387 -10.05 -15.84 -9.63
CA ILE A 387 -8.93 -16.55 -9.04
C ILE A 387 -8.40 -15.83 -7.80
N GLY A 388 -8.73 -16.33 -6.63
CA GLY A 388 -8.26 -15.80 -5.36
C GLY A 388 -8.87 -14.46 -4.95
N ALA A 389 -9.96 -14.00 -5.58
CA ALA A 389 -10.79 -12.88 -5.17
C ALA A 389 -12.03 -13.37 -4.41
N ASN A 390 -12.54 -12.58 -3.46
CA ASN A 390 -13.73 -12.89 -2.68
C ASN A 390 -14.61 -11.65 -2.48
N ASP A 391 -14.33 -10.81 -1.46
CA ASP A 391 -15.18 -9.67 -1.10
C ASP A 391 -15.40 -8.70 -2.25
N VAL A 392 -14.40 -8.48 -3.10
CA VAL A 392 -14.41 -7.56 -4.25
C VAL A 392 -15.33 -8.00 -5.41
N VAL A 393 -15.90 -9.20 -5.34
CA VAL A 393 -16.89 -9.73 -6.30
C VAL A 393 -18.17 -10.18 -5.60
N ASN A 394 -18.39 -9.78 -4.34
CA ASN A 394 -19.54 -10.23 -3.56
C ASN A 394 -20.77 -9.32 -3.77
N PRO A 395 -21.86 -9.80 -4.41
CA PRO A 395 -23.06 -8.99 -4.65
C PRO A 395 -23.75 -8.48 -3.39
N VAL A 396 -23.47 -9.06 -2.22
CA VAL A 396 -23.97 -8.59 -0.92
C VAL A 396 -23.58 -7.13 -0.67
N ALA A 397 -22.44 -6.67 -1.22
CA ALA A 397 -22.01 -5.28 -1.14
C ALA A 397 -23.01 -4.30 -1.78
N ARG A 398 -23.79 -4.75 -2.76
CA ARG A 398 -24.85 -3.95 -3.42
C ARG A 398 -26.23 -4.10 -2.77
N ASN A 399 -26.55 -5.30 -2.28
CA ASN A 399 -27.92 -5.71 -2.02
C ASN A 399 -28.30 -5.70 -0.53
N ASP A 400 -27.34 -5.85 0.37
CA ASP A 400 -27.61 -5.99 1.81
C ASP A 400 -27.04 -4.83 2.61
N LYS A 401 -27.95 -3.92 3.03
CA LYS A 401 -27.61 -2.74 3.85
C LYS A 401 -27.06 -3.09 5.24
N SER A 402 -27.30 -4.30 5.73
CA SER A 402 -26.78 -4.76 7.04
C SER A 402 -25.36 -5.30 6.95
N SER A 403 -24.88 -5.56 5.74
CA SER A 403 -23.54 -6.12 5.51
C SER A 403 -22.43 -5.13 5.81
N PRO A 404 -21.33 -5.54 6.47
CA PRO A 404 -20.16 -4.70 6.70
C PRO A 404 -19.48 -4.20 5.42
N ILE A 405 -19.71 -4.87 4.28
CA ILE A 405 -19.18 -4.45 2.97
C ILE A 405 -20.19 -3.67 2.13
N TYR A 406 -21.37 -3.34 2.67
CA TYR A 406 -22.38 -2.60 1.95
C TYR A 406 -21.86 -1.28 1.40
N GLY A 407 -22.16 -1.00 0.13
CA GLY A 407 -21.74 0.21 -0.57
C GLY A 407 -20.28 0.17 -1.08
N MET A 408 -19.54 -0.90 -0.82
CA MET A 408 -18.22 -1.10 -1.44
C MET A 408 -18.41 -1.31 -2.95
N PRO A 409 -17.73 -0.54 -3.82
CA PRO A 409 -17.69 -0.85 -5.24
C PRO A 409 -17.17 -2.27 -5.45
N ILE A 410 -17.79 -3.05 -6.32
CA ILE A 410 -17.36 -4.42 -6.62
C ILE A 410 -17.27 -4.61 -8.13
N LEU A 411 -16.51 -5.61 -8.56
CA LEU A 411 -16.51 -6.10 -9.93
C LEU A 411 -17.78 -6.88 -10.20
N ASP A 412 -18.48 -6.53 -11.26
CA ASP A 412 -19.80 -7.06 -11.64
C ASP A 412 -19.71 -8.47 -12.26
N ALA A 413 -18.86 -9.33 -11.74
CA ALA A 413 -18.61 -10.67 -12.26
C ALA A 413 -19.87 -11.55 -12.31
N ASP A 414 -20.84 -11.29 -11.44
CA ASP A 414 -22.15 -11.95 -11.41
C ASP A 414 -23.00 -11.71 -12.69
N LYS A 415 -22.68 -10.68 -13.46
CA LYS A 415 -23.37 -10.36 -14.72
C LYS A 415 -22.84 -11.13 -15.92
N ALA A 416 -21.69 -11.81 -15.81
CA ALA A 416 -21.18 -12.65 -16.90
C ALA A 416 -22.11 -13.86 -17.14
N LYS A 417 -22.13 -14.36 -18.39
CA LYS A 417 -22.97 -15.55 -18.71
C LYS A 417 -22.61 -16.76 -17.88
N ASN A 418 -21.32 -17.01 -17.66
CA ASN A 418 -20.81 -18.07 -16.81
C ASN A 418 -19.70 -17.52 -15.91
N VAL A 419 -19.71 -17.92 -14.65
CA VAL A 419 -18.71 -17.55 -13.65
C VAL A 419 -18.00 -18.81 -13.15
N ILE A 420 -16.69 -18.85 -13.30
CA ILE A 420 -15.85 -19.95 -12.78
C ILE A 420 -14.99 -19.39 -11.67
N VAL A 421 -15.10 -19.98 -10.47
CA VAL A 421 -14.36 -19.53 -9.29
C VAL A 421 -13.36 -20.60 -8.89
N ILE A 422 -12.07 -20.26 -8.94
CA ILE A 422 -11.01 -21.12 -8.40
C ILE A 422 -10.82 -20.83 -6.92
N LYS A 423 -11.02 -21.83 -6.07
CA LYS A 423 -10.94 -21.72 -4.61
C LYS A 423 -10.40 -23.00 -3.96
N ARG A 424 -9.57 -22.87 -2.93
CA ARG A 424 -9.00 -24.02 -2.21
C ARG A 424 -10.03 -24.83 -1.40
N GLY A 425 -11.08 -24.18 -0.94
CA GLY A 425 -12.11 -24.77 -0.09
C GLY A 425 -13.22 -23.78 0.23
N GLN A 426 -14.10 -24.14 1.15
CA GLN A 426 -15.31 -23.37 1.48
C GLN A 426 -15.07 -22.18 2.45
N GLY A 427 -13.83 -21.83 2.78
CA GLY A 427 -13.50 -20.74 3.71
C GLY A 427 -14.05 -19.37 3.28
N GLN A 428 -14.28 -18.48 4.24
CA GLN A 428 -14.77 -17.13 4.04
C GLN A 428 -13.65 -16.17 3.61
N GLY A 429 -14.00 -14.98 3.07
CA GLY A 429 -13.06 -13.91 2.75
C GLY A 429 -12.56 -13.14 3.99
N PHE A 430 -11.82 -12.05 3.77
CA PHE A 430 -11.30 -11.21 4.84
C PHE A 430 -12.39 -10.54 5.68
N SER A 431 -13.53 -10.23 5.07
CA SER A 431 -14.69 -9.66 5.76
C SER A 431 -15.37 -10.66 6.71
N GLY A 432 -15.06 -11.95 6.60
CA GLY A 432 -15.77 -13.00 7.32
C GLY A 432 -17.19 -13.26 6.84
N ILE A 433 -17.56 -12.68 5.68
CA ILE A 433 -18.91 -12.78 5.10
C ILE A 433 -18.92 -13.86 4.03
N GLU A 434 -20.03 -14.58 3.96
CA GLU A 434 -20.27 -15.53 2.89
C GLU A 434 -20.51 -14.80 1.57
N ASN A 435 -19.95 -15.30 0.47
CA ASN A 435 -20.07 -14.66 -0.82
C ASN A 435 -21.27 -15.23 -1.59
N ALA A 436 -22.30 -14.39 -1.76
CA ALA A 436 -23.52 -14.75 -2.48
C ALA A 436 -23.27 -15.17 -3.93
N LEU A 437 -22.21 -14.66 -4.57
CA LEU A 437 -21.84 -15.03 -5.94
C LEU A 437 -21.68 -16.54 -6.10
N PHE A 438 -21.14 -17.24 -5.09
CA PHE A 438 -20.83 -18.68 -5.18
C PHE A 438 -22.06 -19.57 -5.27
N TYR A 439 -23.23 -19.04 -4.99
CA TYR A 439 -24.51 -19.74 -4.98
C TYR A 439 -25.41 -19.41 -6.18
N LEU A 440 -24.98 -18.48 -7.04
CA LEU A 440 -25.75 -18.08 -8.22
C LEU A 440 -25.82 -19.20 -9.26
N ASP A 441 -26.87 -19.17 -10.08
CA ASP A 441 -27.12 -20.20 -11.08
C ASP A 441 -26.05 -20.27 -12.17
N ASN A 442 -25.45 -19.13 -12.52
CA ASN A 442 -24.38 -19.02 -13.51
C ASN A 442 -22.99 -19.30 -12.95
N THR A 443 -22.85 -19.59 -11.63
CA THR A 443 -21.55 -19.77 -10.99
C THR A 443 -21.22 -21.25 -10.79
N ARG A 444 -19.95 -21.58 -11.04
CA ARG A 444 -19.37 -22.91 -10.86
C ARG A 444 -18.08 -22.81 -10.06
N MET A 445 -17.87 -23.75 -9.14
CA MET A 445 -16.72 -23.79 -8.23
C MET A 445 -15.71 -24.83 -8.71
N LEU A 446 -14.52 -24.39 -9.10
CA LEU A 446 -13.38 -25.24 -9.39
C LEU A 446 -12.49 -25.28 -8.15
N TYR A 447 -12.60 -26.37 -7.37
CA TYR A 447 -11.84 -26.52 -6.15
C TYR A 447 -10.42 -27.00 -6.43
N GLY A 448 -9.44 -26.32 -5.83
CA GLY A 448 -8.03 -26.69 -5.94
C GLY A 448 -7.09 -25.53 -5.58
N GLU A 449 -5.80 -25.87 -5.48
CA GLU A 449 -4.74 -24.87 -5.40
C GLU A 449 -4.69 -24.08 -6.70
N ALA A 450 -4.51 -22.75 -6.62
CA ALA A 450 -4.63 -21.84 -7.76
C ALA A 450 -3.74 -22.26 -8.95
N GLN A 451 -2.46 -22.53 -8.69
CA GLN A 451 -1.52 -22.94 -9.75
C GLN A 451 -1.89 -24.32 -10.34
N GLY A 452 -2.25 -25.27 -9.51
CA GLY A 452 -2.66 -26.62 -9.96
C GLY A 452 -3.94 -26.59 -10.79
N ALA A 453 -4.97 -25.87 -10.31
CA ALA A 453 -6.24 -25.72 -11.02
C ALA A 453 -6.05 -25.04 -12.40
N VAL A 454 -5.25 -23.97 -12.48
CA VAL A 454 -4.96 -23.30 -13.76
C VAL A 454 -4.17 -24.21 -14.71
N ASN A 455 -3.21 -25.02 -14.19
CA ASN A 455 -2.54 -26.02 -15.03
C ASN A 455 -3.50 -27.04 -15.62
N GLN A 456 -4.48 -27.54 -14.83
CA GLN A 456 -5.52 -28.44 -15.34
C GLN A 456 -6.39 -27.77 -16.40
N LEU A 457 -6.75 -26.48 -16.22
CA LEU A 457 -7.47 -25.71 -17.24
C LEU A 457 -6.67 -25.56 -18.53
N ILE A 458 -5.35 -25.29 -18.46
CA ILE A 458 -4.48 -25.23 -19.63
C ILE A 458 -4.50 -26.55 -20.40
N GLN A 459 -4.41 -27.69 -19.70
CA GLN A 459 -4.49 -29.00 -20.35
C GLN A 459 -5.86 -29.26 -20.96
N ALA A 460 -6.95 -28.90 -20.26
CA ALA A 460 -8.30 -29.05 -20.74
C ALA A 460 -8.56 -28.17 -21.99
N VAL A 461 -8.10 -26.93 -22.00
CA VAL A 461 -8.19 -26.05 -23.19
C VAL A 461 -7.37 -26.62 -24.37
N LYS A 462 -6.18 -27.18 -24.10
CA LYS A 462 -5.38 -27.84 -25.16
C LYS A 462 -6.07 -29.08 -25.72
N ALA A 463 -6.83 -29.80 -24.92
CA ALA A 463 -7.56 -31.03 -25.30
C ALA A 463 -8.94 -30.76 -25.92
N ALA A 464 -9.42 -29.51 -25.91
CA ALA A 464 -10.71 -29.11 -26.44
C ALA A 464 -10.69 -28.85 -27.99
N ASP A 465 -9.83 -29.56 -28.74
CA ASP A 465 -9.76 -29.51 -30.20
C ASP A 465 -10.83 -30.35 -30.86
#